data_01f5ae4b373b62f8532dff3f7fc3792d
#
_entry.id   01f5ae4b373b62f8532dff3f7fc3792d
#
_cell.length_a   1.000
_cell.length_b   1.000
_cell.length_c   1.000
_cell.angle_alpha   90.00
_cell.angle_beta   90.00
_cell.angle_gamma   90.00
#
_symmetry.space_group_name_H-M   'P 1'
#
loop_
_entity.id
_entity.type
_entity.pdbx_description
1 polymer ?
#
loop_
_entity_poly.entity_id
_entity_poly.type
_entity_poly.pdbx_seq_one_letter_code
_entity_poly.pdbx_strand_id
1 'polypeptide(L)'
;YPPAYPRQGATKMLENDRVVVWNIAWLKEQYPIHRHIYDLAGVYYAPGDRMITSLEGAQRPVKTAAGDIAFQRSGVTHIEEGTSDEPLRAVFFEFKEAAPTGRVDTAATPPAFPRAGKKQLLDNDRVTVWEHAAGTAPVAPHRHARDAVVVWIGGQTPHAAFTAQGTVHSDEGVGQARAWIFELK
;
A
#
# COMPACT_ATOMS: atom_id res chain seq x y z
N TYR A 1 6.47 20.75 10.67
CA TYR A 1 6.78 19.39 11.11
C TYR A 1 7.52 18.67 9.99
N PRO A 2 8.50 17.81 10.33
CA PRO A 2 9.19 17.01 9.32
C PRO A 2 8.22 16.02 8.64
N PRO A 3 8.51 15.57 7.40
CA PRO A 3 7.70 14.54 6.75
C PRO A 3 7.79 13.21 7.51
N ALA A 4 6.78 12.34 7.31
CA ALA A 4 6.74 11.01 7.93
C ALA A 4 7.87 10.09 7.44
N TYR A 5 8.33 10.29 6.22
CA TYR A 5 9.42 9.50 5.60
C TYR A 5 10.45 10.42 4.91
N PRO A 6 11.73 10.00 4.86
CA PRO A 6 12.30 8.75 5.41
C PRO A 6 12.40 8.79 6.95
N ARG A 7 12.38 7.60 7.58
CA ARG A 7 12.61 7.43 9.03
C ARG A 7 13.28 6.08 9.32
N GLN A 8 13.74 5.90 10.54
CA GLN A 8 14.24 4.60 11.01
C GLN A 8 13.13 3.54 10.85
N GLY A 9 13.51 2.32 10.46
CA GLY A 9 12.55 1.26 10.17
C GLY A 9 11.81 1.39 8.83
N ALA A 10 12.05 2.44 8.04
CA ALA A 10 11.48 2.60 6.70
C ALA A 10 12.57 2.51 5.61
N THR A 11 12.35 1.63 4.63
CA THR A 11 13.23 1.46 3.47
C THR A 11 12.45 1.73 2.20
N LYS A 12 12.97 2.61 1.34
CA LYS A 12 12.37 2.89 0.04
C LYS A 12 12.50 1.67 -0.88
N MET A 13 11.39 1.19 -1.42
CA MET A 13 11.34 0.07 -2.35
C MET A 13 11.38 0.53 -3.81
N LEU A 14 10.58 1.54 -4.14
CA LEU A 14 10.55 2.16 -5.47
C LEU A 14 10.06 3.61 -5.37
N GLU A 15 10.37 4.38 -6.38
CA GLU A 15 9.88 5.75 -6.55
C GLU A 15 9.75 6.09 -8.03
N ASN A 16 8.68 6.77 -8.38
CA ASN A 16 8.44 7.38 -9.69
C ASN A 16 7.64 8.68 -9.54
N ASP A 17 7.14 9.24 -10.64
CA ASP A 17 6.39 10.50 -10.61
C ASP A 17 5.03 10.37 -9.91
N ARG A 18 4.53 9.15 -9.73
CA ARG A 18 3.20 8.86 -9.16
C ARG A 18 3.24 8.52 -7.69
N VAL A 19 4.22 7.74 -7.27
CA VAL A 19 4.29 7.16 -5.92
C VAL A 19 5.70 7.06 -5.39
N VAL A 20 5.81 7.06 -4.07
CA VAL A 20 6.97 6.52 -3.34
C VAL A 20 6.48 5.33 -2.52
N VAL A 21 7.12 4.18 -2.65
CA VAL A 21 6.75 2.95 -1.92
C VAL A 21 7.80 2.65 -0.86
N TRP A 22 7.32 2.40 0.35
CA TRP A 22 8.11 2.16 1.54
C TRP A 22 7.81 0.78 2.14
N ASN A 23 8.85 0.01 2.47
CA ASN A 23 8.75 -1.11 3.41
C ASN A 23 9.01 -0.56 4.81
N ILE A 24 8.08 -0.72 5.72
CA ILE A 24 8.07 -0.07 7.04
C ILE A 24 8.02 -1.12 8.13
N ALA A 25 8.84 -0.94 9.15
CA ALA A 25 8.75 -1.60 10.45
C ALA A 25 8.55 -0.54 11.53
N TRP A 26 7.56 -0.71 12.39
CA TRP A 26 7.42 0.07 13.62
C TRP A 26 8.23 -0.59 14.70
N LEU A 27 9.45 -0.09 14.89
CA LEU A 27 10.33 -0.56 15.95
C LEU A 27 9.75 -0.18 17.32
N LYS A 28 10.17 -0.85 18.39
CA LYS A 28 9.73 -0.57 19.76
C LYS A 28 10.41 0.70 20.27
N GLU A 29 10.07 1.81 19.64
CA GLU A 29 10.58 3.14 19.92
C GLU A 29 9.56 4.22 19.54
N GLN A 30 9.66 5.38 20.16
CA GLN A 30 8.85 6.53 19.81
C GLN A 30 9.51 7.30 18.66
N TYR A 31 8.77 7.46 17.56
CA TYR A 31 9.20 8.29 16.43
C TYR A 31 8.89 9.76 16.70
N PRO A 32 9.74 10.69 16.24
CA PRO A 32 9.47 12.11 16.40
C PRO A 32 8.12 12.51 15.78
N ILE A 33 7.57 13.63 16.29
CA ILE A 33 6.40 14.24 15.67
C ILE A 33 6.65 14.52 14.18
N HIS A 34 5.73 14.08 13.33
CA HIS A 34 5.85 14.21 11.88
C HIS A 34 4.51 14.51 11.23
N ARG A 35 4.55 14.96 9.98
CA ARG A 35 3.37 15.23 9.18
C ARG A 35 3.39 14.42 7.88
N HIS A 36 2.27 13.77 7.58
CA HIS A 36 2.06 13.14 6.29
C HIS A 36 1.76 14.21 5.23
N ILE A 37 2.71 14.43 4.32
CA ILE A 37 2.59 15.47 3.29
C ILE A 37 1.80 14.99 2.06
N TYR A 38 1.66 13.68 1.89
CA TYR A 38 0.88 13.04 0.85
C TYR A 38 -0.26 12.20 1.43
N ASP A 39 -1.29 11.97 0.63
CA ASP A 39 -2.19 10.85 0.90
C ASP A 39 -1.38 9.55 0.85
N LEU A 40 -1.70 8.59 1.68
CA LEU A 40 -1.04 7.29 1.67
C LEU A 40 -2.04 6.15 1.71
N ALA A 41 -1.64 5.03 1.12
CA ALA A 41 -2.31 3.75 1.27
C ALA A 41 -1.29 2.63 1.43
N GLY A 42 -1.75 1.45 1.82
CA GLY A 42 -0.89 0.29 1.91
C GLY A 42 -1.53 -0.88 2.64
N VAL A 43 -0.73 -1.89 2.87
CA VAL A 43 -1.14 -3.11 3.55
C VAL A 43 -0.16 -3.47 4.65
N TYR A 44 -0.68 -3.87 5.78
CA TYR A 44 0.11 -4.47 6.85
C TYR A 44 0.33 -5.95 6.56
N TYR A 45 1.59 -6.38 6.46
CA TYR A 45 1.92 -7.79 6.15
C TYR A 45 2.39 -8.60 7.34
N ALA A 46 2.71 -7.96 8.47
CA ALA A 46 2.92 -8.62 9.76
C ALA A 46 2.13 -7.87 10.84
N PRO A 47 1.53 -8.60 11.79
CA PRO A 47 0.72 -7.99 12.85
C PRO A 47 1.61 -7.25 13.87
N GLY A 48 1.00 -6.36 14.64
CA GLY A 48 1.66 -5.68 15.75
C GLY A 48 0.82 -4.55 16.30
N ASP A 49 1.33 -3.98 17.37
CA ASP A 49 0.67 -2.90 18.11
C ASP A 49 1.49 -1.61 18.04
N ARG A 50 0.80 -0.50 18.05
CA ARG A 50 1.41 0.83 18.11
C ARG A 50 0.57 1.80 18.94
N MET A 51 1.21 2.82 19.48
CA MET A 51 0.57 3.98 20.08
C MET A 51 0.61 5.15 19.10
N ILE A 52 -0.50 5.83 18.93
CA ILE A 52 -0.58 7.09 18.19
C ILE A 52 -0.91 8.19 19.18
N THR A 53 -0.09 9.26 19.20
CA THR A 53 -0.30 10.42 20.05
C THR A 53 -0.63 11.64 19.19
N SER A 54 -1.76 12.28 19.44
CA SER A 54 -2.19 13.51 18.74
C SER A 54 -1.35 14.71 19.15
N LEU A 55 -1.53 15.84 18.47
CA LEU A 55 -0.89 17.11 18.82
C LEU A 55 -1.27 17.61 20.23
N GLU A 56 -2.47 17.30 20.67
CA GLU A 56 -2.99 17.65 21.99
C GLU A 56 -2.55 16.66 23.10
N GLY A 57 -1.74 15.65 22.74
CA GLY A 57 -1.23 14.65 23.66
C GLY A 57 -2.17 13.48 23.93
N ALA A 58 -3.33 13.40 23.26
CA ALA A 58 -4.23 12.27 23.40
C ALA A 58 -3.61 11.00 22.78
N GLN A 59 -3.55 9.93 23.56
CA GLN A 59 -2.98 8.65 23.14
C GLN A 59 -4.07 7.65 22.74
N ARG A 60 -3.83 6.94 21.66
CA ARG A 60 -4.71 5.90 21.14
C ARG A 60 -3.91 4.65 20.77
N PRO A 61 -4.08 3.54 21.52
CA PRO A 61 -3.49 2.27 21.13
C PRO A 61 -4.18 1.72 19.86
N VAL A 62 -3.40 1.14 18.97
CA VAL A 62 -3.87 0.55 17.70
C VAL A 62 -3.30 -0.85 17.58
N LYS A 63 -4.18 -1.84 17.51
CA LYS A 63 -3.85 -3.22 17.16
C LYS A 63 -4.10 -3.42 15.68
N THR A 64 -3.17 -4.04 14.99
CA THR A 64 -3.23 -4.22 13.54
C THR A 64 -2.96 -5.68 13.19
N ALA A 65 -3.78 -6.24 12.33
CA ALA A 65 -3.62 -7.60 11.82
C ALA A 65 -2.91 -7.62 10.45
N ALA A 66 -2.31 -8.75 10.12
CA ALA A 66 -1.77 -8.97 8.78
C ALA A 66 -2.90 -9.04 7.76
N GLY A 67 -2.79 -8.25 6.69
CA GLY A 67 -3.80 -8.10 5.65
C GLY A 67 -4.71 -6.89 5.84
N ASP A 68 -4.61 -6.16 6.96
CA ASP A 68 -5.34 -4.91 7.14
C ASP A 68 -4.86 -3.88 6.10
N ILE A 69 -5.82 -3.13 5.55
CA ILE A 69 -5.56 -2.07 4.58
C ILE A 69 -5.55 -0.74 5.30
N ALA A 70 -4.53 0.06 5.01
CA ALA A 70 -4.43 1.45 5.45
C ALA A 70 -4.81 2.40 4.32
N PHE A 71 -5.49 3.46 4.70
CA PHE A 71 -5.62 4.69 3.91
C PHE A 71 -5.64 5.88 4.84
N GLN A 72 -4.87 6.92 4.51
CA GLN A 72 -4.81 8.16 5.27
C GLN A 72 -4.65 9.35 4.33
N ARG A 73 -5.38 10.42 4.62
CA ARG A 73 -5.22 11.71 3.93
C ARG A 73 -3.95 12.42 4.35
N SER A 74 -3.44 13.22 3.45
CA SER A 74 -2.39 14.18 3.74
C SER A 74 -2.79 15.16 4.85
N GLY A 75 -1.81 15.78 5.48
CA GLY A 75 -2.03 16.79 6.53
C GLY A 75 -2.10 16.23 7.95
N VAL A 76 -2.29 14.92 8.12
CA VAL A 76 -2.27 14.31 9.46
C VAL A 76 -0.90 14.47 10.10
N THR A 77 -0.88 14.97 11.33
CA THR A 77 0.32 15.20 12.14
C THR A 77 0.18 14.48 13.46
N HIS A 78 1.15 13.65 13.80
CA HIS A 78 1.13 12.84 15.03
C HIS A 78 2.52 12.35 15.42
N ILE A 79 2.56 11.70 16.58
CA ILE A 79 3.67 10.89 17.07
C ILE A 79 3.23 9.44 16.98
N GLU A 80 4.12 8.55 16.56
CA GLU A 80 3.90 7.10 16.60
C GLU A 80 4.95 6.41 17.44
N GLU A 81 4.58 5.27 18.02
CA GLU A 81 5.47 4.39 18.78
C GLU A 81 5.07 2.95 18.52
N GLY A 82 6.01 2.11 18.11
CA GLY A 82 5.80 0.65 18.07
C GLY A 82 5.82 0.10 19.50
N THR A 83 4.79 -0.69 19.87
CA THR A 83 4.63 -1.17 21.27
C THR A 83 4.70 -2.68 21.39
N SER A 84 4.66 -3.44 20.30
CA SER A 84 4.85 -4.90 20.29
C SER A 84 6.32 -5.29 20.24
N ASP A 85 6.67 -6.45 20.79
CA ASP A 85 8.04 -6.99 20.76
C ASP A 85 8.47 -7.33 19.34
N GLU A 86 7.59 -7.99 18.57
CA GLU A 86 7.76 -8.14 17.12
C GLU A 86 7.23 -6.89 16.40
N PRO A 87 8.04 -6.26 15.53
CA PRO A 87 7.62 -5.05 14.84
C PRO A 87 6.39 -5.25 13.96
N LEU A 88 5.38 -4.38 14.09
CA LEU A 88 4.36 -4.20 13.05
C LEU A 88 5.05 -3.87 11.73
N ARG A 89 4.63 -4.51 10.62
CA ARG A 89 5.24 -4.29 9.31
C ARG A 89 4.20 -4.01 8.24
N ALA A 90 4.54 -3.09 7.34
CA ALA A 90 3.68 -2.73 6.22
C ALA A 90 4.48 -2.40 4.95
N VAL A 91 3.80 -2.50 3.81
CA VAL A 91 4.19 -1.78 2.60
C VAL A 91 3.21 -0.63 2.43
N PHE A 92 3.71 0.60 2.53
CA PHE A 92 2.95 1.82 2.30
C PHE A 92 3.48 2.57 1.10
N PHE A 93 2.61 3.29 0.43
CA PHE A 93 3.00 4.22 -0.62
C PHE A 93 2.30 5.56 -0.47
N GLU A 94 3.04 6.60 -0.76
CA GLU A 94 2.62 8.00 -0.79
C GLU A 94 2.23 8.36 -2.22
N PHE A 95 1.07 9.00 -2.38
CA PHE A 95 0.59 9.48 -3.69
C PHE A 95 1.18 10.86 -3.98
N LYS A 96 2.05 10.97 -4.99
CA LYS A 96 2.65 12.26 -5.38
C LYS A 96 1.69 13.12 -6.17
N GLU A 97 1.10 12.60 -7.23
CA GLU A 97 0.31 13.34 -8.21
C GLU A 97 -1.03 12.66 -8.48
N ALA A 98 -1.98 13.44 -8.98
CA ALA A 98 -3.21 12.91 -9.52
C ALA A 98 -2.95 12.04 -10.75
N ALA A 99 -3.77 11.02 -10.96
CA ALA A 99 -3.66 10.17 -12.14
C ALA A 99 -3.84 10.99 -13.42
N PRO A 100 -3.08 10.68 -14.49
CA PRO A 100 -3.36 11.20 -15.80
C PRO A 100 -4.81 10.88 -16.19
N THR A 101 -5.53 11.85 -16.70
CA THR A 101 -6.93 11.67 -17.13
C THR A 101 -7.07 11.04 -18.52
N GLY A 102 -5.99 10.51 -19.08
CA GLY A 102 -5.99 9.86 -20.39
C GLY A 102 -6.93 8.66 -20.43
N ARG A 103 -7.81 8.61 -21.43
CA ARG A 103 -8.66 7.45 -21.69
C ARG A 103 -7.83 6.41 -22.42
N VAL A 104 -7.63 5.25 -21.81
CA VAL A 104 -6.98 4.12 -22.47
C VAL A 104 -8.01 3.35 -23.27
N ASP A 105 -7.72 3.09 -24.55
CA ASP A 105 -8.54 2.19 -25.36
C ASP A 105 -8.49 0.77 -24.79
N THR A 106 -9.65 0.26 -24.44
CA THR A 106 -9.78 -0.98 -23.68
C THR A 106 -10.22 -2.18 -24.51
N ALA A 107 -10.37 -2.04 -25.83
CA ALA A 107 -11.10 -3.01 -26.65
C ALA A 107 -10.42 -4.38 -26.82
N ALA A 108 -9.09 -4.48 -26.75
CA ALA A 108 -8.35 -5.69 -27.16
C ALA A 108 -7.89 -6.60 -26.01
N THR A 109 -7.83 -6.13 -24.76
CA THR A 109 -7.33 -6.90 -23.62
C THR A 109 -8.30 -6.82 -22.46
N PRO A 110 -8.62 -7.93 -21.77
CA PRO A 110 -9.57 -7.91 -20.65
C PRO A 110 -9.10 -6.95 -19.54
N PRO A 111 -10.04 -6.25 -18.87
CA PRO A 111 -9.70 -5.44 -17.70
C PRO A 111 -9.23 -6.33 -16.55
N ALA A 112 -8.37 -5.77 -15.69
CA ALA A 112 -7.91 -6.46 -14.50
C ALA A 112 -9.07 -6.77 -13.55
N PHE A 113 -10.03 -5.84 -13.41
CA PHE A 113 -11.13 -5.92 -12.45
C PHE A 113 -12.44 -5.35 -13.00
N PRO A 114 -13.63 -5.79 -12.46
CA PRO A 114 -13.76 -6.90 -11.52
C PRO A 114 -13.48 -8.26 -12.15
N ARG A 115 -13.00 -9.24 -11.35
CA ARG A 115 -12.67 -10.57 -11.82
C ARG A 115 -12.99 -11.63 -10.76
N ALA A 116 -13.40 -12.83 -11.19
CA ALA A 116 -13.64 -13.95 -10.30
C ALA A 116 -12.39 -14.26 -9.44
N GLY A 117 -12.58 -14.57 -8.16
CA GLY A 117 -11.50 -14.86 -7.22
C GLY A 117 -10.75 -13.62 -6.69
N LYS A 118 -11.16 -12.41 -7.08
CA LYS A 118 -10.64 -11.15 -6.53
C LYS A 118 -11.69 -10.51 -5.64
N LYS A 119 -11.26 -10.08 -4.45
CA LYS A 119 -12.10 -9.40 -3.47
C LYS A 119 -11.74 -7.92 -3.40
N GLN A 120 -12.72 -7.04 -3.55
CA GLN A 120 -12.53 -5.61 -3.28
C GLN A 120 -12.51 -5.39 -1.77
N LEU A 121 -11.44 -4.78 -1.26
CA LEU A 121 -11.25 -4.50 0.16
C LEU A 121 -11.53 -3.04 0.52
N LEU A 122 -11.24 -2.12 -0.38
CA LEU A 122 -11.43 -0.69 -0.18
C LEU A 122 -11.79 -0.05 -1.52
N ASP A 123 -12.66 0.94 -1.49
CA ASP A 123 -12.94 1.84 -2.59
C ASP A 123 -13.22 3.25 -2.07
N ASN A 124 -12.44 4.22 -2.50
CA ASN A 124 -12.63 5.63 -2.19
C ASN A 124 -12.25 6.51 -3.40
N ASP A 125 -12.18 7.81 -3.22
CA ASP A 125 -11.88 8.76 -4.28
C ASP A 125 -10.40 8.76 -4.73
N ARG A 126 -9.49 8.07 -4.03
CA ARG A 126 -8.05 8.01 -4.33
C ARG A 126 -7.58 6.63 -4.78
N VAL A 127 -8.22 5.57 -4.31
CA VAL A 127 -7.74 4.21 -4.56
C VAL A 127 -8.86 3.18 -4.49
N THR A 128 -8.79 2.17 -5.35
CA THR A 128 -9.53 0.91 -5.20
C THR A 128 -8.53 -0.19 -4.87
N VAL A 129 -8.80 -0.98 -3.84
CA VAL A 129 -7.90 -2.06 -3.39
C VAL A 129 -8.57 -3.41 -3.61
N TRP A 130 -7.85 -4.29 -4.29
CA TRP A 130 -8.26 -5.66 -4.57
C TRP A 130 -7.32 -6.66 -3.92
N GLU A 131 -7.85 -7.76 -3.45
CA GLU A 131 -7.08 -8.88 -2.93
C GLU A 131 -7.04 -10.05 -3.92
N HIS A 132 -5.84 -10.57 -4.12
CA HIS A 132 -5.58 -11.86 -4.76
C HIS A 132 -5.22 -12.87 -3.68
N ALA A 133 -6.09 -13.86 -3.45
CA ALA A 133 -5.87 -14.85 -2.40
C ALA A 133 -4.66 -15.75 -2.72
N ALA A 134 -3.93 -16.16 -1.70
CA ALA A 134 -2.84 -17.12 -1.84
C ALA A 134 -3.33 -18.46 -2.43
N GLY A 135 -2.48 -19.11 -3.19
CA GLY A 135 -2.77 -20.41 -3.81
C GLY A 135 -3.65 -20.36 -5.06
N THR A 136 -4.07 -19.16 -5.49
CA THR A 136 -4.77 -18.99 -6.78
C THR A 136 -3.76 -18.91 -7.93
N ALA A 137 -4.17 -19.40 -9.11
CA ALA A 137 -3.31 -19.28 -10.29
C ALA A 137 -3.02 -17.83 -10.64
N PRO A 138 -1.82 -17.54 -11.19
CA PRO A 138 -1.49 -16.22 -11.73
C PRO A 138 -2.52 -15.78 -12.75
N VAL A 139 -2.79 -14.50 -12.80
CA VAL A 139 -3.75 -13.93 -13.73
C VAL A 139 -3.16 -13.86 -15.13
N ALA A 140 -3.88 -14.37 -16.12
CA ALA A 140 -3.51 -14.25 -17.53
C ALA A 140 -3.27 -12.78 -17.93
N PRO A 141 -2.62 -12.51 -19.07
CA PRO A 141 -2.37 -11.16 -19.52
C PRO A 141 -3.63 -10.30 -19.47
N HIS A 142 -3.51 -9.17 -18.82
CA HIS A 142 -4.58 -8.21 -18.58
C HIS A 142 -4.01 -6.79 -18.52
N ARG A 143 -4.88 -5.83 -18.33
CA ARG A 143 -4.47 -4.44 -18.20
C ARG A 143 -5.31 -3.73 -17.16
N HIS A 144 -4.67 -2.83 -16.42
CA HIS A 144 -5.37 -1.94 -15.50
C HIS A 144 -5.93 -0.72 -16.23
N ALA A 145 -7.15 -0.33 -15.87
CA ALA A 145 -7.75 0.92 -16.34
C ALA A 145 -7.12 2.16 -15.71
N ARG A 146 -6.26 1.98 -14.71
CA ARG A 146 -5.57 3.01 -13.92
C ARG A 146 -4.15 2.55 -13.63
N ASP A 147 -3.28 3.49 -13.21
CA ASP A 147 -2.01 3.12 -12.62
C ASP A 147 -2.24 2.21 -11.42
N ALA A 148 -1.41 1.20 -11.22
CA ALA A 148 -1.55 0.25 -10.13
C ALA A 148 -0.22 0.02 -9.40
N VAL A 149 -0.31 -0.17 -8.08
CA VAL A 149 0.77 -0.73 -7.26
C VAL A 149 0.34 -2.12 -6.82
N VAL A 150 1.13 -3.12 -7.15
CA VAL A 150 0.92 -4.51 -6.72
C VAL A 150 1.90 -4.80 -5.60
N VAL A 151 1.39 -5.28 -4.46
CA VAL A 151 2.18 -5.70 -3.30
C VAL A 151 1.95 -7.18 -3.06
N TRP A 152 3.02 -7.97 -2.89
CA TRP A 152 2.91 -9.38 -2.53
C TRP A 152 4.01 -9.80 -1.56
N ILE A 153 3.80 -10.90 -0.85
CA ILE A 153 4.75 -11.41 0.13
C ILE A 153 5.31 -12.73 -0.37
N GLY A 154 6.59 -12.73 -0.75
CA GLY A 154 7.36 -13.90 -1.13
C GLY A 154 8.13 -14.47 0.09
N GLY A 155 7.59 -15.51 0.73
CA GLY A 155 8.13 -15.97 2.01
C GLY A 155 7.90 -14.94 3.12
N GLN A 156 8.96 -14.30 3.59
CA GLN A 156 8.91 -13.20 4.57
C GLN A 156 9.26 -11.84 3.98
N THR A 157 9.55 -11.80 2.69
CA THR A 157 10.02 -10.58 2.01
C THR A 157 8.86 -9.92 1.27
N PRO A 158 8.57 -8.64 1.53
CA PRO A 158 7.62 -7.89 0.76
C PRO A 158 8.21 -7.47 -0.58
N HIS A 159 7.39 -7.52 -1.61
CA HIS A 159 7.67 -7.02 -2.94
C HIS A 159 6.64 -6.00 -3.36
N ALA A 160 7.04 -5.05 -4.20
CA ALA A 160 6.12 -4.09 -4.79
C ALA A 160 6.51 -3.82 -6.25
N ALA A 161 5.51 -3.68 -7.09
CA ALA A 161 5.69 -3.29 -8.48
C ALA A 161 4.67 -2.21 -8.86
N PHE A 162 5.08 -1.31 -9.74
CA PHE A 162 4.19 -0.30 -10.32
C PHE A 162 3.88 -0.68 -11.78
N THR A 163 2.63 -0.62 -12.14
CA THR A 163 2.15 -0.82 -13.51
C THR A 163 1.42 0.43 -13.97
N ALA A 164 1.91 1.04 -15.04
CA ALA A 164 1.24 2.20 -15.62
C ALA A 164 -0.09 1.81 -16.27
N GLN A 165 -1.04 2.72 -16.22
CA GLN A 165 -2.34 2.62 -16.90
C GLN A 165 -2.20 2.09 -18.32
N GLY A 166 -3.02 1.12 -18.69
CA GLY A 166 -3.07 0.54 -20.02
C GLY A 166 -1.96 -0.44 -20.39
N THR A 167 -0.93 -0.60 -19.55
CA THR A 167 0.12 -1.59 -19.77
C THR A 167 -0.44 -3.00 -19.68
N VAL A 168 -0.22 -3.80 -20.71
CA VAL A 168 -0.57 -5.23 -20.69
C VAL A 168 0.52 -5.98 -19.95
N HIS A 169 0.15 -6.74 -18.92
CA HIS A 169 1.07 -7.56 -18.14
C HIS A 169 0.35 -8.81 -17.59
N SER A 170 1.12 -9.72 -17.02
CA SER A 170 0.63 -10.86 -16.25
C SER A 170 1.13 -10.77 -14.82
N ASP A 171 0.47 -11.47 -13.90
CA ASP A 171 0.86 -11.52 -12.50
C ASP A 171 1.89 -12.64 -12.20
N GLU A 172 2.70 -13.03 -13.18
CA GLU A 172 3.66 -14.13 -13.04
C GLU A 172 4.64 -13.94 -11.87
N GLY A 173 5.08 -12.69 -11.64
CA GLY A 173 5.97 -12.35 -10.53
C GLY A 173 5.33 -12.54 -9.15
N VAL A 174 3.99 -12.52 -9.07
CA VAL A 174 3.24 -12.80 -7.83
C VAL A 174 3.20 -14.30 -7.54
N GLY A 175 3.16 -15.13 -8.59
CA GLY A 175 3.05 -16.59 -8.45
C GLY A 175 1.78 -16.97 -7.69
N GLN A 176 1.94 -17.80 -6.64
CA GLN A 176 0.86 -18.22 -5.76
C GLN A 176 0.79 -17.43 -4.44
N ALA A 177 1.52 -16.34 -4.35
CA ALA A 177 1.52 -15.50 -3.15
C ALA A 177 0.18 -14.76 -2.99
N ARG A 178 -0.14 -14.41 -1.75
CA ARG A 178 -1.19 -13.43 -1.49
C ARG A 178 -0.71 -12.06 -1.97
N ALA A 179 -1.55 -11.36 -2.71
CA ALA A 179 -1.22 -10.03 -3.22
C ALA A 179 -2.36 -9.04 -3.03
N TRP A 180 -2.00 -7.77 -2.96
CA TRP A 180 -2.92 -6.64 -2.91
C TRP A 180 -2.61 -5.70 -4.06
N ILE A 181 -3.64 -5.37 -4.80
CA ILE A 181 -3.54 -4.51 -5.98
C ILE A 181 -4.26 -3.20 -5.67
N PHE A 182 -3.54 -2.10 -5.75
CA PHE A 182 -4.01 -0.75 -5.47
C PHE A 182 -4.11 0.00 -6.79
N GLU A 183 -5.33 0.17 -7.31
CA GLU A 183 -5.59 0.99 -8.50
C GLU A 183 -5.74 2.44 -8.09
N LEU A 184 -4.86 3.31 -8.57
CA LEU A 184 -4.78 4.74 -8.21
C LEU A 184 -5.79 5.56 -9.00
N LYS A 185 -6.61 6.35 -8.31
CA LYS A 185 -7.63 7.22 -8.93
C LYS A 185 -7.12 8.63 -9.14
#